data_de25306403e6d0355fce5e5774edbde2
#
_entry.id   de25306403e6d0355fce5e5774edbde2
#
_cell.length_a   1.000
_cell.length_b   1.000
_cell.length_c   1.000
_cell.angle_alpha   90.00
_cell.angle_beta   90.00
_cell.angle_gamma   90.00
#
_symmetry.space_group_name_H-M   'P 1'
#
loop_
_entity.id
_entity.type
_entity.pdbx_description
1 polymer ?
#
loop_
_entity_poly.entity_id
_entity_poly.type
_entity_poly.pdbx_seq_one_letter_code
_entity_poly.pdbx_strand_id
1 'polypeptide(L)'
;MRVKGQSILVTGAGNGIGEGIAKRLAEEGAVVTINDIDAQRADRVCQDIKARGGQAWACAGDVTRGADWAHMVDFAKSQGKGLNGVVNNAGWTHRNRPALEVSEAEFDQVFAINVKSIYLSTIHAVPVFRQQGGGWFINIASTAGVRPRPGLTWYNGSKGAVITTSKSLAAELGPDNIRVNCINPVFNPDTGLSAEFAGGPVDEARRQKFLSTIPLGRFSSATDVANAALYLASDEAAFISGVCIEVDGARCV
;
A
#
# COMPACT_ATOMS: atom_id res chain seq x y z
N MET A 1 15.12 -2.11 -16.67
CA MET A 1 14.96 -1.56 -15.29
C MET A 1 14.07 -0.32 -15.39
N ARG A 2 12.81 -0.48 -15.01
CA ARG A 2 11.74 0.50 -15.24
C ARG A 2 11.72 1.67 -14.24
N VAL A 3 12.36 1.49 -13.08
CA VAL A 3 12.43 2.50 -12.00
C VAL A 3 13.87 2.70 -11.49
N LYS A 4 14.84 2.55 -12.40
CA LYS A 4 16.27 2.61 -12.07
C LYS A 4 16.65 3.94 -11.42
N GLY A 5 17.23 3.85 -10.22
CA GLY A 5 17.73 5.01 -9.47
C GLY A 5 16.65 5.84 -8.77
N GLN A 6 15.37 5.50 -8.89
CA GLN A 6 14.30 6.13 -8.12
C GLN A 6 14.42 5.75 -6.64
N SER A 7 14.30 6.72 -5.75
CA SER A 7 14.17 6.50 -4.30
C SER A 7 12.70 6.38 -3.93
N ILE A 8 12.31 5.25 -3.34
CA ILE A 8 10.92 4.90 -3.09
C ILE A 8 10.75 4.45 -1.63
N LEU A 9 9.80 5.06 -0.92
CA LEU A 9 9.38 4.64 0.41
C LEU A 9 8.16 3.72 0.30
N VAL A 10 8.23 2.51 0.87
CA VAL A 10 7.11 1.56 0.94
C VAL A 10 6.75 1.31 2.40
N THR A 11 5.52 1.62 2.81
CA THR A 11 5.04 1.43 4.19
C THR A 11 4.40 0.06 4.40
N GLY A 12 4.52 -0.51 5.62
CA GLY A 12 4.04 -1.85 5.91
C GLY A 12 4.72 -2.89 5.02
N ALA A 13 6.00 -2.69 4.71
CA ALA A 13 6.74 -3.50 3.75
C ALA A 13 7.51 -4.68 4.37
N GLY A 14 7.33 -4.93 5.67
CA GLY A 14 7.92 -6.05 6.38
C GLY A 14 7.29 -7.41 6.06
N ASN A 15 6.15 -7.46 5.37
CA ASN A 15 5.51 -8.70 4.93
C ASN A 15 4.52 -8.49 3.77
N GLY A 16 3.98 -9.60 3.25
CA GLY A 16 2.80 -9.64 2.37
C GLY A 16 2.92 -8.80 1.10
N ILE A 17 1.90 -7.97 0.82
CA ILE A 17 1.83 -7.15 -0.40
C ILE A 17 2.96 -6.12 -0.41
N GLY A 18 3.21 -5.45 0.71
CA GLY A 18 4.26 -4.43 0.81
C GLY A 18 5.65 -4.99 0.57
N GLU A 19 5.96 -6.16 1.13
CA GLU A 19 7.21 -6.89 0.85
C GLU A 19 7.33 -7.22 -0.63
N GLY A 20 6.26 -7.73 -1.25
CA GLY A 20 6.23 -8.06 -2.68
C GLY A 20 6.48 -6.82 -3.56
N ILE A 21 5.84 -5.69 -3.24
CA ILE A 21 6.04 -4.43 -3.95
C ILE A 21 7.49 -3.95 -3.81
N ALA A 22 8.03 -3.95 -2.57
CA ALA A 22 9.38 -3.49 -2.31
C ALA A 22 10.42 -4.33 -3.07
N LYS A 23 10.31 -5.67 -3.05
CA LYS A 23 11.17 -6.58 -3.79
C LYS A 23 11.10 -6.32 -5.30
N ARG A 24 9.90 -6.19 -5.85
CA ARG A 24 9.70 -5.97 -7.28
C ARG A 24 10.28 -4.64 -7.77
N LEU A 25 10.11 -3.56 -6.99
CA LEU A 25 10.68 -2.26 -7.29
C LEU A 25 12.22 -2.29 -7.24
N ALA A 26 12.79 -2.96 -6.24
CA ALA A 26 14.25 -3.13 -6.12
C ALA A 26 14.85 -3.95 -7.28
N GLU A 27 14.18 -5.02 -7.74
CA GLU A 27 14.56 -5.81 -8.92
C GLU A 27 14.63 -4.95 -10.20
N GLU A 28 13.81 -3.90 -10.26
CA GLU A 28 13.78 -2.94 -11.38
C GLU A 28 14.65 -1.69 -11.14
N GLY A 29 15.55 -1.77 -10.16
CA GLY A 29 16.64 -0.83 -9.94
C GLY A 29 16.29 0.35 -9.04
N ALA A 30 15.18 0.33 -8.31
CA ALA A 30 14.88 1.34 -7.30
C ALA A 30 15.80 1.19 -6.06
N VAL A 31 15.99 2.32 -5.39
CA VAL A 31 16.51 2.43 -4.02
C VAL A 31 15.30 2.42 -3.09
N VAL A 32 15.06 1.32 -2.36
CA VAL A 32 13.81 1.16 -1.62
C VAL A 32 14.02 1.33 -0.12
N THR A 33 13.26 2.23 0.49
CA THR A 33 13.15 2.33 1.95
C THR A 33 11.99 1.45 2.40
N ILE A 34 12.32 0.45 3.22
CA ILE A 34 11.40 -0.54 3.78
C ILE A 34 10.91 -0.02 5.13
N ASN A 35 9.70 0.47 5.21
CA ASN A 35 9.11 0.83 6.48
C ASN A 35 8.19 -0.29 6.99
N ASP A 36 8.32 -0.59 8.25
CA ASP A 36 7.36 -1.37 9.04
C ASP A 36 7.40 -0.89 10.50
N ILE A 37 6.33 -1.11 11.25
CA ILE A 37 6.33 -0.86 12.70
C ILE A 37 7.23 -1.87 13.44
N ASP A 38 7.38 -3.06 12.86
CA ASP A 38 8.29 -4.10 13.33
C ASP A 38 9.64 -3.98 12.61
N ALA A 39 10.64 -3.47 13.34
CA ALA A 39 11.99 -3.27 12.82
C ALA A 39 12.63 -4.57 12.29
N GLN A 40 12.38 -5.71 12.95
CA GLN A 40 12.95 -6.99 12.55
C GLN A 40 12.40 -7.47 11.20
N ARG A 41 11.10 -7.25 10.95
CA ARG A 41 10.48 -7.54 9.65
C ARG A 41 11.05 -6.66 8.56
N ALA A 42 11.19 -5.35 8.83
CA ALA A 42 11.78 -4.42 7.87
C ALA A 42 13.23 -4.82 7.53
N ASP A 43 14.04 -5.14 8.53
CA ASP A 43 15.42 -5.58 8.35
C ASP A 43 15.51 -6.88 7.55
N ARG A 44 14.66 -7.87 7.83
CA ARG A 44 14.62 -9.13 7.08
C ARG A 44 14.40 -8.89 5.58
N VAL A 45 13.40 -8.09 5.23
CA VAL A 45 13.10 -7.78 3.81
C VAL A 45 14.25 -6.99 3.18
N CYS A 46 14.85 -6.07 3.91
CA CYS A 46 16.02 -5.32 3.46
C CYS A 46 17.20 -6.25 3.12
N GLN A 47 17.51 -7.22 3.99
CA GLN A 47 18.56 -8.21 3.76
C GLN A 47 18.25 -9.12 2.56
N ASP A 48 17.00 -9.57 2.42
CA ASP A 48 16.57 -10.37 1.27
C ASP A 48 16.78 -9.64 -0.06
N ILE A 49 16.45 -8.33 -0.12
CA ILE A 49 16.67 -7.52 -1.31
C ILE A 49 18.15 -7.35 -1.61
N LYS A 50 18.98 -7.06 -0.60
CA LYS A 50 20.44 -6.92 -0.75
C LYS A 50 21.09 -8.21 -1.21
N ALA A 51 20.68 -9.35 -0.69
CA ALA A 51 21.18 -10.66 -1.08
C ALA A 51 20.92 -10.99 -2.56
N ARG A 52 19.90 -10.34 -3.16
CA ARG A 52 19.58 -10.45 -4.60
C ARG A 52 20.23 -9.34 -5.45
N GLY A 53 21.11 -8.53 -4.87
CA GLY A 53 21.81 -7.44 -5.56
C GLY A 53 20.99 -6.14 -5.68
N GLY A 54 19.83 -6.04 -5.04
CA GLY A 54 19.02 -4.82 -4.97
C GLY A 54 19.52 -3.83 -3.90
N GLN A 55 18.96 -2.62 -3.92
CA GLN A 55 19.28 -1.56 -2.97
C GLN A 55 18.08 -1.32 -2.04
N ALA A 56 18.26 -1.58 -0.74
CA ALA A 56 17.21 -1.37 0.24
C ALA A 56 17.78 -0.94 1.61
N TRP A 57 16.97 -0.18 2.37
CA TRP A 57 17.26 0.24 3.73
C TRP A 57 16.01 0.12 4.59
N ALA A 58 16.17 -0.43 5.78
CA ALA A 58 15.09 -0.53 6.74
C ALA A 58 14.94 0.78 7.52
N CYS A 59 13.69 1.19 7.76
CA CYS A 59 13.32 2.36 8.54
C CYS A 59 12.07 2.04 9.36
N ALA A 60 12.25 1.68 10.63
CA ALA A 60 11.13 1.42 11.52
C ALA A 60 10.35 2.72 11.80
N GLY A 61 9.01 2.63 11.87
CA GLY A 61 8.17 3.80 12.17
C GLY A 61 6.69 3.46 12.11
N ASP A 62 5.93 4.17 12.93
CA ASP A 62 4.47 4.06 13.01
C ASP A 62 3.81 5.08 12.06
N VAL A 63 3.11 4.60 11.04
CA VAL A 63 2.43 5.42 10.04
C VAL A 63 1.31 6.30 10.61
N THR A 64 0.90 6.10 11.86
CA THR A 64 -0.12 6.93 12.51
C THR A 64 0.46 8.18 13.17
N ARG A 65 1.81 8.33 13.18
CA ARG A 65 2.54 9.40 13.88
C ARG A 65 3.25 10.33 12.90
N GLY A 66 2.97 11.63 13.00
CA GLY A 66 3.59 12.64 12.12
C GLY A 66 5.11 12.73 12.28
N ALA A 67 5.64 12.60 13.51
CA ALA A 67 7.08 12.61 13.74
C ALA A 67 7.81 11.46 13.04
N ASP A 68 7.18 10.28 13.01
CA ASP A 68 7.75 9.12 12.33
C ASP A 68 7.71 9.33 10.81
N TRP A 69 6.66 9.95 10.26
CA TRP A 69 6.61 10.32 8.84
C TRP A 69 7.70 11.32 8.45
N ALA A 70 7.95 12.34 9.27
CA ALA A 70 9.06 13.27 9.02
C ALA A 70 10.39 12.52 8.94
N HIS A 71 10.66 11.63 9.91
CA HIS A 71 11.86 10.80 9.92
C HIS A 71 11.95 9.87 8.70
N MET A 72 10.88 9.14 8.37
CA MET A 72 10.87 8.20 7.24
C MET A 72 11.12 8.89 5.89
N VAL A 73 10.53 10.08 5.68
CA VAL A 73 10.73 10.87 4.46
C VAL A 73 12.16 11.38 4.36
N ASP A 74 12.71 11.95 5.42
CA ASP A 74 14.10 12.45 5.45
C ASP A 74 15.09 11.29 5.29
N PHE A 75 14.84 10.16 5.94
CA PHE A 75 15.65 8.96 5.78
C PHE A 75 15.63 8.45 4.33
N ALA A 76 14.45 8.25 3.73
CA ALA A 76 14.34 7.79 2.34
C ALA A 76 15.04 8.73 1.35
N LYS A 77 14.91 10.04 1.57
CA LYS A 77 15.58 11.07 0.79
C LYS A 77 17.11 10.99 0.87
N SER A 78 17.65 10.63 2.04
CA SER A 78 19.10 10.51 2.27
C SER A 78 19.73 9.26 1.66
N GLN A 79 18.93 8.20 1.43
CA GLN A 79 19.42 6.95 0.85
C GLN A 79 19.53 7.00 -0.69
N GLY A 80 18.83 7.92 -1.33
CA GLY A 80 18.80 8.13 -2.78
C GLY A 80 19.19 9.54 -3.20
N LYS A 81 18.80 9.91 -4.40
CA LYS A 81 18.95 11.29 -4.91
C LYS A 81 17.64 12.09 -4.76
N GLY A 82 17.08 12.12 -3.55
CA GLY A 82 15.76 12.66 -3.26
C GLY A 82 14.74 11.56 -2.96
N LEU A 83 13.44 11.86 -3.05
CA LEU A 83 12.33 10.91 -2.88
C LEU A 83 11.43 10.97 -4.12
N ASN A 84 11.40 9.94 -4.94
CA ASN A 84 10.61 9.93 -6.17
C ASN A 84 9.18 9.46 -5.95
N GLY A 85 8.97 8.56 -4.99
CA GLY A 85 7.64 8.02 -4.76
C GLY A 85 7.40 7.43 -3.39
N VAL A 86 6.11 7.37 -3.02
CA VAL A 86 5.64 6.74 -1.79
C VAL A 86 4.57 5.71 -2.13
N VAL A 87 4.73 4.49 -1.64
CA VAL A 87 3.70 3.47 -1.64
C VAL A 87 3.09 3.40 -0.24
N ASN A 88 1.88 3.92 -0.08
CA ASN A 88 1.10 3.82 1.14
C ASN A 88 0.42 2.45 1.17
N ASN A 89 1.14 1.44 1.66
CA ASN A 89 0.64 0.07 1.73
C ASN A 89 0.25 -0.35 3.15
N ALA A 90 0.80 0.24 4.20
CA ALA A 90 0.41 -0.07 5.57
C ALA A 90 -1.12 -0.03 5.73
N GLY A 91 -1.68 -1.06 6.33
CA GLY A 91 -3.13 -1.19 6.50
C GLY A 91 -3.49 -2.17 7.59
N TRP A 92 -4.67 -1.97 8.15
CA TRP A 92 -5.21 -2.82 9.21
C TRP A 92 -6.73 -2.96 9.08
N THR A 93 -7.29 -4.05 9.61
CA THR A 93 -8.72 -4.29 9.71
C THR A 93 -9.08 -4.84 11.08
N HIS A 94 -10.27 -4.48 11.59
CA HIS A 94 -10.87 -5.21 12.69
C HIS A 94 -11.28 -6.62 12.24
N ARG A 95 -11.49 -7.54 13.17
CA ARG A 95 -12.02 -8.86 12.88
C ARG A 95 -13.41 -8.76 12.27
N ASN A 96 -13.68 -9.56 11.22
CA ASN A 96 -14.99 -9.63 10.56
C ASN A 96 -16.07 -10.03 11.58
N ARG A 97 -17.04 -9.14 11.81
CA ARG A 97 -18.18 -9.27 12.74
C ARG A 97 -19.23 -8.18 12.47
N PRO A 98 -20.44 -8.24 13.04
CA PRO A 98 -21.46 -7.21 12.91
C PRO A 98 -20.94 -5.80 13.25
N ALA A 99 -21.37 -4.80 12.51
CA ALA A 99 -20.87 -3.43 12.64
C ALA A 99 -21.05 -2.84 14.06
N LEU A 100 -22.11 -3.23 14.77
CA LEU A 100 -22.42 -2.77 16.12
C LEU A 100 -21.53 -3.39 17.21
N GLU A 101 -20.78 -4.45 16.88
CA GLU A 101 -19.87 -5.13 17.81
C GLU A 101 -18.42 -4.62 17.69
N VAL A 102 -18.15 -3.74 16.75
CA VAL A 102 -16.83 -3.11 16.60
C VAL A 102 -16.71 -1.96 17.59
N SER A 103 -15.70 -1.99 18.43
CA SER A 103 -15.45 -0.95 19.42
C SER A 103 -14.98 0.36 18.78
N GLU A 104 -15.18 1.49 19.46
CA GLU A 104 -14.67 2.80 19.07
C GLU A 104 -13.14 2.77 18.85
N ALA A 105 -12.40 2.13 19.75
CA ALA A 105 -10.95 1.99 19.62
C ALA A 105 -10.52 1.25 18.35
N GLU A 106 -11.23 0.22 17.93
CA GLU A 106 -10.94 -0.48 16.66
C GLU A 106 -11.32 0.37 15.46
N PHE A 107 -12.43 1.11 15.53
CA PHE A 107 -12.80 2.09 14.51
C PHE A 107 -11.69 3.12 14.33
N ASP A 108 -11.24 3.73 15.44
CA ASP A 108 -10.17 4.73 15.43
C ASP A 108 -8.87 4.16 14.86
N GLN A 109 -8.50 2.94 15.24
CA GLN A 109 -7.31 2.26 14.73
C GLN A 109 -7.40 2.01 13.22
N VAL A 110 -8.56 1.54 12.71
CA VAL A 110 -8.78 1.36 11.26
C VAL A 110 -8.55 2.66 10.51
N PHE A 111 -9.16 3.75 10.96
CA PHE A 111 -9.03 5.05 10.29
C PHE A 111 -7.65 5.69 10.49
N ALA A 112 -7.05 5.53 11.65
CA ALA A 112 -5.69 6.01 11.90
C ALA A 112 -4.67 5.36 10.95
N ILE A 113 -4.73 4.03 10.79
CA ILE A 113 -3.76 3.31 9.96
C ILE A 113 -4.10 3.44 8.48
N ASN A 114 -5.37 3.30 8.07
CA ASN A 114 -5.72 3.24 6.65
C ASN A 114 -5.90 4.62 6.00
N VAL A 115 -6.33 5.64 6.74
CA VAL A 115 -6.72 6.95 6.19
C VAL A 115 -5.79 8.06 6.67
N LYS A 116 -5.63 8.22 7.99
CA LYS A 116 -4.76 9.28 8.55
C LYS A 116 -3.31 9.12 8.10
N SER A 117 -2.82 7.89 7.91
CA SER A 117 -1.48 7.64 7.40
C SER A 117 -1.26 8.28 6.02
N ILE A 118 -2.28 8.24 5.13
CA ILE A 118 -2.21 8.88 3.80
C ILE A 118 -2.17 10.41 3.93
N TYR A 119 -2.97 10.99 4.84
CA TYR A 119 -2.88 12.41 5.14
C TYR A 119 -1.46 12.78 5.60
N LEU A 120 -0.88 12.03 6.55
CA LEU A 120 0.47 12.29 7.05
C LEU A 120 1.53 12.11 5.96
N SER A 121 1.43 11.07 5.11
CA SER A 121 2.34 10.87 3.99
C SER A 121 2.30 12.07 3.03
N THR A 122 1.11 12.58 2.76
CA THR A 122 0.92 13.75 1.89
C THR A 122 1.59 15.00 2.48
N ILE A 123 1.34 15.30 3.76
CA ILE A 123 1.91 16.48 4.44
C ILE A 123 3.44 16.46 4.42
N HIS A 124 4.06 15.29 4.59
CA HIS A 124 5.53 15.20 4.68
C HIS A 124 6.22 14.98 3.32
N ALA A 125 5.61 14.28 2.36
CA ALA A 125 6.25 14.00 1.08
C ALA A 125 6.00 15.08 0.02
N VAL A 126 4.81 15.71 -0.03
CA VAL A 126 4.50 16.74 -1.04
C VAL A 126 5.48 17.90 -1.06
N PRO A 127 5.93 18.48 0.07
CA PRO A 127 6.95 19.53 0.04
C PRO A 127 8.25 19.08 -0.63
N VAL A 128 8.67 17.82 -0.42
CA VAL A 128 9.86 17.25 -1.07
C VAL A 128 9.62 17.10 -2.57
N PHE A 129 8.47 16.57 -2.98
CA PHE A 129 8.12 16.43 -4.40
C PHE A 129 8.06 17.77 -5.12
N ARG A 130 7.46 18.81 -4.52
CA ARG A 130 7.44 20.18 -5.06
C ARG A 130 8.84 20.75 -5.25
N GLN A 131 9.71 20.57 -4.25
CA GLN A 131 11.09 21.07 -4.30
C GLN A 131 11.91 20.44 -5.44
N GLN A 132 11.63 19.18 -5.78
CA GLN A 132 12.37 18.45 -6.82
C GLN A 132 11.65 18.41 -8.18
N GLY A 133 10.48 19.07 -8.33
CA GLY A 133 9.75 19.23 -9.59
C GLY A 133 8.79 18.07 -9.92
N GLY A 134 8.45 17.24 -8.96
CA GLY A 134 7.43 16.17 -9.12
C GLY A 134 7.67 14.95 -8.27
N GLY A 135 6.74 14.01 -8.35
CA GLY A 135 6.79 12.75 -7.62
C GLY A 135 5.51 11.94 -7.81
N TRP A 136 5.35 10.87 -7.04
CA TRP A 136 4.14 10.08 -7.13
C TRP A 136 3.77 9.36 -5.83
N PHE A 137 2.47 9.12 -5.68
CA PHE A 137 1.90 8.26 -4.65
C PHE A 137 1.18 7.07 -5.29
N ILE A 138 1.33 5.90 -4.67
CA ILE A 138 0.50 4.73 -4.91
C ILE A 138 -0.13 4.33 -3.59
N ASN A 139 -1.46 4.41 -3.50
CA ASN A 139 -2.21 4.07 -2.30
C ASN A 139 -2.83 2.68 -2.44
N ILE A 140 -2.53 1.77 -1.52
CA ILE A 140 -3.12 0.44 -1.51
C ILE A 140 -4.45 0.48 -0.76
N ALA A 141 -5.54 0.54 -1.54
CA ALA A 141 -6.89 0.45 -1.00
C ALA A 141 -7.33 -1.03 -0.91
N SER A 142 -8.46 -1.38 -1.49
CA SER A 142 -8.99 -2.75 -1.54
C SER A 142 -10.23 -2.81 -2.42
N THR A 143 -10.53 -3.95 -3.00
CA THR A 143 -11.87 -4.23 -3.56
C THR A 143 -13.00 -4.08 -2.54
N ALA A 144 -12.69 -4.09 -1.24
CA ALA A 144 -13.64 -3.80 -0.17
C ALA A 144 -14.20 -2.37 -0.21
N GLY A 145 -13.44 -1.42 -0.75
CA GLY A 145 -13.90 -0.04 -0.99
C GLY A 145 -14.77 0.12 -2.24
N VAL A 146 -14.78 -0.88 -3.14
CA VAL A 146 -15.55 -0.88 -4.40
C VAL A 146 -16.78 -1.78 -4.28
N ARG A 147 -16.58 -3.02 -3.84
CA ARG A 147 -17.63 -4.04 -3.64
C ARG A 147 -17.56 -4.57 -2.20
N PRO A 148 -18.18 -3.85 -1.25
CA PRO A 148 -18.03 -4.12 0.19
C PRO A 148 -18.60 -5.49 0.57
N ARG A 149 -18.01 -6.08 1.62
CA ARG A 149 -18.48 -7.34 2.22
C ARG A 149 -19.13 -7.06 3.58
N PRO A 150 -20.20 -7.79 3.97
CA PRO A 150 -20.73 -7.74 5.33
C PRO A 150 -19.66 -8.07 6.38
N GLY A 151 -19.81 -7.52 7.57
CA GLY A 151 -18.93 -7.77 8.71
C GLY A 151 -17.63 -6.96 8.72
N LEU A 152 -17.36 -6.15 7.69
CA LEU A 152 -16.17 -5.30 7.57
C LEU A 152 -16.53 -3.82 7.31
N THR A 153 -17.66 -3.36 7.81
CA THR A 153 -18.23 -2.04 7.47
C THR A 153 -17.24 -0.90 7.60
N TRP A 154 -16.52 -0.82 8.72
CA TRP A 154 -15.59 0.29 8.98
C TRP A 154 -14.31 0.18 8.16
N TYR A 155 -13.82 -1.04 7.94
CA TYR A 155 -12.74 -1.29 6.98
C TYR A 155 -13.14 -0.91 5.55
N ASN A 156 -14.32 -1.35 5.08
CA ASN A 156 -14.84 -1.00 3.75
C ASN A 156 -14.92 0.51 3.59
N GLY A 157 -15.47 1.23 4.59
CA GLY A 157 -15.54 2.68 4.62
C GLY A 157 -14.16 3.34 4.55
N SER A 158 -13.20 2.84 5.32
CA SER A 158 -11.83 3.36 5.28
C SER A 158 -11.17 3.18 3.90
N LYS A 159 -11.39 2.03 3.24
CA LYS A 159 -10.84 1.78 1.90
C LYS A 159 -11.57 2.56 0.81
N GLY A 160 -12.87 2.83 0.97
CA GLY A 160 -13.62 3.79 0.14
C GLY A 160 -13.06 5.22 0.28
N ALA A 161 -12.73 5.63 1.51
CA ALA A 161 -12.09 6.92 1.77
C ALA A 161 -10.72 7.02 1.06
N VAL A 162 -9.89 5.97 1.10
CA VAL A 162 -8.60 5.92 0.37
C VAL A 162 -8.81 6.14 -1.13
N ILE A 163 -9.80 5.47 -1.74
CA ILE A 163 -10.11 5.61 -3.18
C ILE A 163 -10.47 7.06 -3.51
N THR A 164 -11.40 7.65 -2.77
CA THR A 164 -11.86 9.03 -3.02
C THR A 164 -10.76 10.05 -2.76
N THR A 165 -10.02 9.90 -1.65
CA THR A 165 -8.89 10.76 -1.32
C THR A 165 -7.79 10.70 -2.39
N SER A 166 -7.50 9.52 -2.95
CA SER A 166 -6.51 9.38 -4.02
C SER A 166 -6.91 10.16 -5.27
N LYS A 167 -8.17 10.13 -5.67
CA LYS A 167 -8.69 10.90 -6.82
C LYS A 167 -8.65 12.41 -6.55
N SER A 168 -9.01 12.82 -5.35
CA SER A 168 -8.99 14.23 -4.93
C SER A 168 -7.56 14.79 -4.97
N LEU A 169 -6.61 14.07 -4.37
CA LEU A 169 -5.19 14.44 -4.37
C LEU A 169 -4.60 14.46 -5.79
N ALA A 170 -5.01 13.55 -6.67
CA ALA A 170 -4.55 13.53 -8.06
C ALA A 170 -4.94 14.82 -8.81
N ALA A 171 -6.17 15.30 -8.59
CA ALA A 171 -6.64 16.55 -9.19
C ALA A 171 -5.92 17.77 -8.59
N GLU A 172 -5.75 17.80 -7.26
CA GLU A 172 -5.17 18.93 -6.55
C GLU A 172 -3.66 19.06 -6.79
N LEU A 173 -2.92 17.95 -6.82
CA LEU A 173 -1.46 17.91 -6.92
C LEU A 173 -0.94 17.77 -8.36
N GLY A 174 -1.82 17.56 -9.33
CA GLY A 174 -1.46 17.48 -10.75
C GLY A 174 -0.67 18.68 -11.28
N PRO A 175 -1.03 19.94 -10.94
CA PRO A 175 -0.25 21.12 -11.33
C PRO A 175 1.20 21.11 -10.80
N ASP A 176 1.48 20.40 -9.72
CA ASP A 176 2.83 20.25 -9.15
C ASP A 176 3.60 19.05 -9.79
N ASN A 177 3.09 18.46 -10.87
CA ASN A 177 3.65 17.25 -11.48
C ASN A 177 3.72 16.07 -10.50
N ILE A 178 2.73 15.94 -9.61
CA ILE A 178 2.63 14.85 -8.64
C ILE A 178 1.46 13.95 -9.03
N ARG A 179 1.76 12.68 -9.36
CA ARG A 179 0.75 11.69 -9.70
C ARG A 179 0.27 10.96 -8.46
N VAL A 180 -1.02 10.72 -8.35
CA VAL A 180 -1.61 9.92 -7.25
C VAL A 180 -2.52 8.87 -7.84
N ASN A 181 -2.22 7.60 -7.59
CA ASN A 181 -3.01 6.48 -8.07
C ASN A 181 -3.32 5.49 -6.94
N CYS A 182 -4.30 4.62 -7.17
CA CYS A 182 -4.77 3.66 -6.22
C CYS A 182 -4.72 2.24 -6.82
N ILE A 183 -4.44 1.25 -6.00
CA ILE A 183 -4.57 -0.16 -6.34
C ILE A 183 -5.56 -0.80 -5.38
N ASN A 184 -6.49 -1.58 -5.91
CA ASN A 184 -7.54 -2.29 -5.17
C ASN A 184 -7.33 -3.81 -5.25
N PRO A 185 -6.48 -4.41 -4.38
CA PRO A 185 -6.31 -5.85 -4.35
C PRO A 185 -7.58 -6.56 -3.86
N VAL A 186 -7.83 -7.75 -4.39
CA VAL A 186 -8.78 -8.70 -3.81
C VAL A 186 -8.16 -9.41 -2.61
N PHE A 187 -9.02 -10.05 -1.81
CA PHE A 187 -8.58 -10.90 -0.68
C PHE A 187 -7.52 -11.91 -1.12
N ASN A 188 -6.44 -11.95 -0.35
CA ASN A 188 -5.38 -12.95 -0.46
C ASN A 188 -5.24 -13.66 0.89
N PRO A 189 -5.42 -15.00 0.94
CA PRO A 189 -5.36 -15.77 2.19
C PRO A 189 -3.95 -15.84 2.81
N ASP A 190 -2.92 -15.53 2.03
CA ASP A 190 -1.53 -15.67 2.44
C ASP A 190 -0.95 -14.34 2.99
N THR A 191 -1.82 -13.38 3.34
CA THR A 191 -1.43 -12.10 3.98
C THR A 191 -1.60 -12.16 5.49
N GLY A 192 -0.86 -11.31 6.21
CA GLY A 192 -0.94 -11.23 7.68
C GLY A 192 -2.30 -10.77 8.25
N LEU A 193 -3.23 -10.30 7.40
CA LEU A 193 -4.57 -9.84 7.80
C LEU A 193 -5.68 -10.83 7.42
N SER A 194 -5.34 -12.00 6.89
CA SER A 194 -6.31 -12.93 6.33
C SER A 194 -7.30 -13.49 7.36
N ALA A 195 -6.83 -13.80 8.55
CA ALA A 195 -7.67 -14.34 9.63
C ALA A 195 -8.67 -13.30 10.16
N GLU A 196 -8.25 -12.06 10.38
CA GLU A 196 -9.11 -10.94 10.80
C GLU A 196 -10.15 -10.64 9.73
N PHE A 197 -9.72 -10.55 8.48
CA PHE A 197 -10.59 -10.30 7.34
C PHE A 197 -11.66 -11.39 7.14
N ALA A 198 -11.29 -12.66 7.36
CA ALA A 198 -12.20 -13.80 7.25
C ALA A 198 -13.04 -14.04 8.51
N GLY A 199 -12.73 -13.38 9.64
CA GLY A 199 -13.37 -13.59 10.93
C GLY A 199 -12.87 -14.82 11.69
N GLY A 200 -11.74 -15.38 11.29
CA GLY A 200 -11.09 -16.55 11.90
C GLY A 200 -10.17 -17.27 10.92
N PRO A 201 -9.62 -18.43 11.31
CA PRO A 201 -8.74 -19.21 10.45
C PRO A 201 -9.35 -19.46 9.07
N VAL A 202 -8.54 -19.34 8.03
CA VAL A 202 -8.98 -19.55 6.64
C VAL A 202 -8.78 -21.02 6.29
N ASP A 203 -9.77 -21.85 6.66
CA ASP A 203 -9.84 -23.26 6.27
C ASP A 203 -10.18 -23.42 4.77
N GLU A 204 -10.15 -24.66 4.29
CA GLU A 204 -10.39 -24.95 2.87
C GLU A 204 -11.82 -24.55 2.42
N ALA A 205 -12.83 -24.72 3.25
CA ALA A 205 -14.20 -24.32 2.91
C ALA A 205 -14.32 -22.80 2.72
N ARG A 206 -13.68 -22.02 3.59
CA ARG A 206 -13.59 -20.56 3.45
C ARG A 206 -12.76 -20.15 2.24
N ARG A 207 -11.63 -20.82 1.97
CA ARG A 207 -10.83 -20.59 0.75
C ARG A 207 -11.70 -20.78 -0.49
N GLN A 208 -12.41 -21.87 -0.62
CA GLN A 208 -13.31 -22.13 -1.76
C GLN A 208 -14.42 -21.10 -1.89
N LYS A 209 -15.02 -20.66 -0.77
CA LYS A 209 -16.02 -19.60 -0.77
C LYS A 209 -15.46 -18.26 -1.26
N PHE A 210 -14.26 -17.88 -0.89
CA PHE A 210 -13.63 -16.67 -1.42
C PHE A 210 -13.25 -16.86 -2.89
N LEU A 211 -12.66 -17.99 -3.24
CA LEU A 211 -12.21 -18.30 -4.58
C LEU A 211 -13.36 -18.28 -5.60
N SER A 212 -14.54 -18.84 -5.24
CA SER A 212 -15.73 -18.83 -6.10
C SER A 212 -16.24 -17.43 -6.46
N THR A 213 -15.76 -16.38 -5.77
CA THR A 213 -16.10 -14.98 -6.09
C THR A 213 -15.11 -14.34 -7.06
N ILE A 214 -14.05 -15.05 -7.49
CA ILE A 214 -12.99 -14.54 -8.36
C ILE A 214 -13.08 -15.26 -9.71
N PRO A 215 -13.58 -14.61 -10.78
CA PRO A 215 -13.77 -15.25 -12.08
C PRO A 215 -12.51 -15.88 -12.69
N LEU A 216 -11.31 -15.30 -12.47
CA LEU A 216 -10.05 -15.89 -12.94
C LEU A 216 -9.63 -17.19 -12.20
N GLY A 217 -10.40 -17.65 -11.23
CA GLY A 217 -10.24 -18.98 -10.59
C GLY A 217 -9.01 -19.15 -9.71
N ARG A 218 -8.31 -18.07 -9.35
CA ARG A 218 -7.19 -18.10 -8.39
C ARG A 218 -7.17 -16.86 -7.50
N PHE A 219 -6.54 -16.96 -6.36
CA PHE A 219 -6.23 -15.79 -5.53
C PHE A 219 -5.16 -14.92 -6.19
N SER A 220 -5.20 -13.62 -5.89
CA SER A 220 -4.10 -12.72 -6.24
C SER A 220 -2.88 -13.07 -5.38
N SER A 221 -1.69 -12.86 -5.94
CA SER A 221 -0.43 -12.93 -5.23
C SER A 221 0.11 -11.52 -4.92
N ALA A 222 1.09 -11.43 -4.03
CA ALA A 222 1.84 -10.18 -3.84
C ALA A 222 2.49 -9.70 -5.14
N THR A 223 2.90 -10.62 -6.02
CA THR A 223 3.49 -10.31 -7.34
C THR A 223 2.47 -9.65 -8.28
N ASP A 224 1.20 -10.08 -8.28
CA ASP A 224 0.17 -9.46 -9.12
C ASP A 224 0.01 -7.97 -8.76
N VAL A 225 -0.06 -7.67 -7.46
CA VAL A 225 -0.16 -6.29 -6.96
C VAL A 225 1.14 -5.51 -7.21
N ALA A 226 2.29 -6.14 -7.00
CA ALA A 226 3.59 -5.52 -7.21
C ALA A 226 3.84 -5.14 -8.68
N ASN A 227 3.37 -5.93 -9.64
CA ASN A 227 3.46 -5.59 -11.07
C ASN A 227 2.60 -4.37 -11.43
N ALA A 228 1.41 -4.22 -10.85
CA ALA A 228 0.59 -3.02 -11.02
C ALA A 228 1.26 -1.79 -10.38
N ALA A 229 1.86 -1.95 -9.19
CA ALA A 229 2.61 -0.89 -8.53
C ALA A 229 3.84 -0.47 -9.36
N LEU A 230 4.60 -1.41 -9.89
CA LEU A 230 5.73 -1.14 -10.76
C LEU A 230 5.33 -0.35 -12.02
N TYR A 231 4.22 -0.72 -12.67
CA TYR A 231 3.69 0.01 -13.82
C TYR A 231 3.38 1.46 -13.44
N LEU A 232 2.62 1.68 -12.38
CA LEU A 232 2.25 3.01 -11.92
C LEU A 232 3.44 3.87 -11.43
N ALA A 233 4.50 3.23 -10.94
CA ALA A 233 5.74 3.91 -10.51
C ALA A 233 6.64 4.31 -11.69
N SER A 234 6.51 3.66 -12.83
CA SER A 234 7.37 3.84 -14.01
C SER A 234 6.94 5.03 -14.88
N ASP A 235 7.83 5.43 -15.80
CA ASP A 235 7.56 6.47 -16.79
C ASP A 235 6.50 6.06 -17.81
N GLU A 236 6.21 4.75 -17.95
CA GLU A 236 5.11 4.25 -18.78
C GLU A 236 3.74 4.76 -18.30
N ALA A 237 3.63 5.13 -17.02
CA ALA A 237 2.44 5.71 -16.41
C ALA A 237 2.53 7.24 -16.24
N ALA A 238 3.42 7.93 -16.98
CA ALA A 238 3.65 9.38 -16.80
C ALA A 238 2.38 10.24 -16.98
N PHE A 239 1.40 9.79 -17.77
CA PHE A 239 0.13 10.48 -17.99
C PHE A 239 -1.05 9.82 -17.27
N ILE A 240 -0.76 8.99 -16.24
CA ILE A 240 -1.78 8.28 -15.46
C ILE A 240 -1.79 8.82 -14.03
N SER A 241 -2.90 9.51 -13.67
CA SER A 241 -3.16 10.02 -12.33
C SER A 241 -4.65 9.94 -12.02
N GLY A 242 -5.03 9.64 -10.78
CA GLY A 242 -6.41 9.51 -10.33
C GLY A 242 -7.08 8.17 -10.66
N VAL A 243 -6.35 7.19 -11.21
CA VAL A 243 -6.93 5.88 -11.49
C VAL A 243 -6.95 5.00 -10.24
N CYS A 244 -7.92 4.07 -10.23
CA CYS A 244 -7.98 2.97 -9.28
C CYS A 244 -7.92 1.68 -10.10
N ILE A 245 -6.87 0.88 -9.92
CA ILE A 245 -6.68 -0.38 -10.64
C ILE A 245 -7.12 -1.53 -9.74
N GLU A 246 -8.17 -2.25 -10.16
CA GLU A 246 -8.58 -3.50 -9.52
C GLU A 246 -7.61 -4.62 -9.92
N VAL A 247 -6.91 -5.18 -8.91
CA VAL A 247 -6.08 -6.38 -9.05
C VAL A 247 -6.85 -7.52 -8.39
N ASP A 248 -7.92 -7.97 -9.05
CA ASP A 248 -8.97 -8.74 -8.39
C ASP A 248 -9.52 -9.94 -9.19
N GLY A 249 -9.00 -10.19 -10.38
CA GLY A 249 -9.45 -11.30 -11.22
C GLY A 249 -10.92 -11.18 -11.64
N ALA A 250 -11.39 -9.96 -11.89
CA ALA A 250 -12.77 -9.61 -12.26
C ALA A 250 -13.79 -9.77 -11.11
N ARG A 251 -13.35 -9.74 -9.84
CA ARG A 251 -14.22 -9.84 -8.66
C ARG A 251 -15.22 -8.69 -8.56
N CYS A 252 -14.91 -7.51 -9.08
CA CYS A 252 -15.70 -6.29 -8.91
C CYS A 252 -16.59 -5.93 -10.11
N VAL A 253 -16.63 -6.77 -11.12
CA VAL A 253 -17.55 -6.62 -12.28
C VAL A 253 -18.75 -7.53 -12.16
#